data_27cd9a5c0e3e3a043ab54c70bc07a03f
#
_entry.id   27cd9a5c0e3e3a043ab54c70bc07a03f
#
_cell.length_a   1.000
_cell.length_b   1.000
_cell.length_c   1.000
_cell.angle_alpha   90.00
_cell.angle_beta   90.00
_cell.angle_gamma   90.00
#
_symmetry.space_group_name_H-M   'P 1'
#
loop_
_entity.id
_entity.type
_entity.pdbx_description
1 polymer ?
#
loop_
_entity_poly.entity_id
_entity_poly.type
_entity_poly.pdbx_seq_one_letter_code
_entity_poly.pdbx_strand_id
1 'polypeptide(L)'
;GTGTIHGGIVKPTYSSEEEQKMKEFAARYKDDLEDLEDVYDDLLKGYHISLKYNQNPNAPFVEFAYEADSVIVMYNMEHPFMSKFFAVLEKLGQKLGAEPGKAMAVPEMEMVRELLDILLAAYGFTKTKFADIQKAEIIETTLNQITTNWGISANTLANKRLED
;
A
#
# COMPACT_ATOMS: atom_id res chain seq x y z
N GLY A 1 -18.17 -19.41 12.96
CA GLY A 1 -17.17 -18.66 13.70
C GLY A 1 -17.80 -17.54 14.50
N THR A 2 -17.41 -17.39 15.74
CA THR A 2 -17.84 -16.30 16.60
C THR A 2 -16.78 -15.21 16.54
N GLY A 3 -17.14 -14.04 15.99
CA GLY A 3 -16.29 -12.85 16.04
C GLY A 3 -16.32 -12.22 17.43
N THR A 4 -15.20 -11.69 17.87
CA THR A 4 -15.10 -10.93 19.12
C THR A 4 -15.48 -9.47 18.83
N ILE A 5 -16.45 -8.93 19.55
CA ILE A 5 -16.87 -7.54 19.43
C ILE A 5 -15.98 -6.68 20.34
N HIS A 6 -15.18 -5.81 19.75
CA HIS A 6 -14.50 -4.72 20.44
C HIS A 6 -14.97 -3.40 19.86
N GLY A 7 -15.65 -2.58 20.65
CA GLY A 7 -16.09 -1.25 20.22
C GLY A 7 -17.10 -1.23 19.06
N GLY A 8 -17.89 -2.29 18.87
CA GLY A 8 -18.90 -2.39 17.80
C GLY A 8 -18.37 -2.89 16.45
N ILE A 9 -17.08 -3.22 16.35
CA ILE A 9 -16.45 -3.80 15.15
C ILE A 9 -16.35 -5.30 15.31
N VAL A 10 -16.94 -6.07 14.37
CA VAL A 10 -16.82 -7.53 14.34
C VAL A 10 -15.47 -7.87 13.69
N LYS A 11 -14.61 -8.55 14.44
CA LYS A 11 -13.33 -9.05 13.93
C LYS A 11 -13.59 -10.24 12.99
N PRO A 12 -13.07 -10.23 11.73
CA PRO A 12 -13.24 -11.35 10.84
C PRO A 12 -12.58 -12.61 11.40
N THR A 13 -13.20 -13.77 11.11
CA THR A 13 -12.65 -15.08 11.48
C THR A 13 -12.17 -15.77 10.22
N TYR A 14 -10.93 -16.20 10.20
CA TYR A 14 -10.30 -16.89 9.08
C TYR A 14 -10.18 -18.39 9.35
N SER A 15 -10.27 -19.19 8.29
CA SER A 15 -9.96 -20.60 8.35
C SER A 15 -8.46 -20.83 8.56
N SER A 16 -8.08 -22.03 8.99
CA SER A 16 -6.66 -22.40 9.14
C SER A 16 -5.88 -22.29 7.82
N GLU A 17 -6.57 -22.53 6.68
CA GLU A 17 -5.96 -22.38 5.36
C GLU A 17 -5.69 -20.92 5.02
N GLU A 18 -6.63 -20.03 5.31
CA GLU A 18 -6.47 -18.59 5.12
C GLU A 18 -5.34 -18.03 6.00
N GLU A 19 -5.29 -18.43 7.26
CA GLU A 19 -4.21 -18.05 8.18
C GLU A 19 -2.85 -18.52 7.66
N GLN A 20 -2.77 -19.74 7.13
CA GLN A 20 -1.53 -20.27 6.56
C GLN A 20 -1.07 -19.47 5.35
N LYS A 21 -1.98 -19.10 4.44
CA LYS A 21 -1.69 -18.25 3.28
C LYS A 21 -1.17 -16.87 3.71
N MET A 22 -1.76 -16.28 4.74
CA MET A 22 -1.32 -15.01 5.29
C MET A 22 0.08 -15.09 5.89
N LYS A 23 0.39 -16.19 6.59
CA LYS A 23 1.75 -16.44 7.11
C LYS A 23 2.76 -16.60 5.99
N GLU A 24 2.42 -17.31 4.94
CA GLU A 24 3.29 -17.48 3.76
C GLU A 24 3.51 -16.16 3.03
N PHE A 25 2.47 -15.33 2.91
CA PHE A 25 2.58 -13.98 2.37
C PHE A 25 3.54 -13.12 3.22
N ALA A 26 3.32 -13.05 4.52
CA ALA A 26 4.17 -12.30 5.44
C ALA A 26 5.63 -12.78 5.37
N ALA A 27 5.87 -14.09 5.30
CA ALA A 27 7.21 -14.66 5.15
C ALA A 27 7.87 -14.28 3.83
N ARG A 28 7.09 -14.17 2.74
CA ARG A 28 7.59 -13.78 1.41
C ARG A 28 8.11 -12.35 1.37
N TYR A 29 7.45 -11.44 2.07
CA TYR A 29 7.77 -10.01 2.08
C TYR A 29 8.45 -9.53 3.35
N LYS A 30 8.96 -10.45 4.19
CA LYS A 30 9.56 -10.13 5.49
C LYS A 30 10.68 -9.10 5.45
N ASP A 31 11.44 -9.07 4.35
CA ASP A 31 12.56 -8.15 4.20
C ASP A 31 12.11 -6.73 3.80
N ASP A 32 10.87 -6.60 3.30
CA ASP A 32 10.26 -5.33 2.87
C ASP A 32 9.30 -4.77 3.93
N LEU A 33 9.08 -5.49 5.02
CA LEU A 33 8.14 -5.15 6.08
C LEU A 33 8.89 -4.73 7.34
N GLU A 34 8.54 -3.57 7.88
CA GLU A 34 9.18 -3.02 9.09
C GLU A 34 8.85 -3.84 10.34
N ASP A 35 7.62 -4.36 10.43
CA ASP A 35 7.17 -5.21 11.52
C ASP A 35 6.28 -6.34 11.00
N LEU A 36 6.80 -7.56 11.06
CA LEU A 36 6.12 -8.74 10.54
C LEU A 36 4.88 -9.15 11.36
N GLU A 37 4.94 -8.95 12.68
CA GLU A 37 3.81 -9.29 13.56
C GLU A 37 2.64 -8.35 13.32
N ASP A 38 2.88 -7.05 13.22
CA ASP A 38 1.85 -6.05 12.92
C ASP A 38 1.21 -6.29 11.54
N VAL A 39 2.01 -6.62 10.54
CA VAL A 39 1.51 -6.97 9.21
C VAL A 39 0.62 -8.21 9.23
N TYR A 40 1.04 -9.24 9.96
CA TYR A 40 0.24 -10.45 10.10
C TYR A 40 -1.09 -10.17 10.81
N ASP A 41 -1.05 -9.38 11.87
CA ASP A 41 -2.24 -8.94 12.59
C ASP A 41 -3.18 -8.12 11.69
N ASP A 42 -2.65 -7.23 10.89
CA ASP A 42 -3.45 -6.42 9.94
C ASP A 42 -4.09 -7.29 8.85
N LEU A 43 -3.37 -8.28 8.32
CA LEU A 43 -3.94 -9.28 7.40
C LEU A 43 -5.10 -10.04 8.05
N LEU A 44 -4.92 -10.50 9.28
CA LEU A 44 -5.96 -11.22 10.01
C LEU A 44 -7.20 -10.36 10.31
N LYS A 45 -7.04 -9.06 10.46
CA LYS A 45 -8.14 -8.11 10.64
C LYS A 45 -8.84 -7.71 9.34
N GLY A 46 -8.31 -8.13 8.19
CA GLY A 46 -8.82 -7.74 6.88
C GLY A 46 -8.52 -6.30 6.51
N TYR A 47 -7.48 -5.70 7.10
CA TYR A 47 -7.04 -4.35 6.75
C TYR A 47 -6.19 -4.36 5.49
N HIS A 48 -6.09 -3.20 4.84
CA HIS A 48 -5.09 -3.00 3.81
C HIS A 48 -3.69 -2.96 4.44
N ILE A 49 -2.71 -3.35 3.66
CA ILE A 49 -1.30 -3.28 4.05
C ILE A 49 -0.55 -2.51 3.00
N SER A 50 0.43 -1.74 3.43
CA SER A 50 1.36 -1.10 2.50
C SER A 50 2.78 -1.57 2.74
N LEU A 51 3.53 -1.72 1.67
CA LEU A 51 4.96 -2.00 1.73
C LEU A 51 5.72 -1.17 0.69
N LYS A 52 6.98 -0.93 0.98
CA LYS A 52 7.92 -0.30 0.07
C LYS A 52 8.77 -1.40 -0.57
N TYR A 53 8.94 -1.35 -1.88
CA TYR A 53 9.81 -2.28 -2.57
C TYR A 53 10.58 -1.56 -3.68
N ASN A 54 11.63 -2.18 -4.15
CA ASN A 54 12.43 -1.68 -5.25
C ASN A 54 12.16 -2.50 -6.49
N GLN A 55 11.86 -1.84 -7.60
CA GLN A 55 11.63 -2.50 -8.87
C GLN A 55 12.49 -1.86 -9.95
N ASN A 56 12.00 -0.84 -10.61
CA ASN A 56 12.77 -0.02 -11.53
C ASN A 56 12.06 1.34 -11.73
N PRO A 57 12.78 2.38 -12.18
CA PRO A 57 12.19 3.72 -12.32
C PRO A 57 11.06 3.82 -13.34
N ASN A 58 10.99 2.90 -14.29
CA ASN A 58 10.01 2.90 -15.38
C ASN A 58 8.80 1.98 -15.11
N ALA A 59 8.84 1.20 -14.03
CA ALA A 59 7.72 0.41 -13.57
C ALA A 59 6.63 1.30 -12.96
N PRO A 60 5.39 0.81 -12.79
CA PRO A 60 4.35 1.56 -12.11
C PRO A 60 4.81 2.07 -10.74
N PHE A 61 4.35 3.27 -10.38
CA PHE A 61 4.69 3.86 -9.08
C PHE A 61 4.06 3.12 -7.90
N VAL A 62 2.96 2.42 -8.15
CA VAL A 62 2.25 1.57 -7.20
C VAL A 62 1.74 0.32 -7.90
N GLU A 63 1.83 -0.80 -7.22
CA GLU A 63 1.22 -2.07 -7.62
C GLU A 63 0.36 -2.61 -6.49
N PHE A 64 -0.53 -3.54 -6.83
CA PHE A 64 -1.45 -4.15 -5.88
C PHE A 64 -1.30 -5.66 -5.90
N ALA A 65 -1.21 -6.26 -4.73
CA ALA A 65 -1.37 -7.69 -4.55
C ALA A 65 -2.62 -7.93 -3.69
N TYR A 66 -3.15 -9.12 -3.79
CA TYR A 66 -4.38 -9.50 -3.08
C TYR A 66 -4.13 -10.80 -2.35
N GLU A 67 -4.45 -10.82 -1.07
CA GLU A 67 -4.35 -12.00 -0.25
C GLU A 67 -5.57 -12.08 0.66
N ALA A 68 -6.33 -13.17 0.57
CA ALA A 68 -7.65 -13.29 1.19
C ALA A 68 -8.52 -12.06 0.84
N ASP A 69 -9.07 -11.37 1.82
CA ASP A 69 -9.89 -10.17 1.63
C ASP A 69 -9.08 -8.87 1.74
N SER A 70 -7.75 -8.97 1.79
CA SER A 70 -6.86 -7.83 1.98
C SER A 70 -6.24 -7.36 0.67
N VAL A 71 -6.06 -6.06 0.57
CA VAL A 71 -5.30 -5.42 -0.52
C VAL A 71 -3.94 -5.02 0.01
N ILE A 72 -2.90 -5.42 -0.71
CA ILE A 72 -1.53 -5.02 -0.44
C ILE A 72 -1.14 -3.92 -1.40
N VAL A 73 -0.85 -2.74 -0.89
CA VAL A 73 -0.38 -1.58 -1.66
C VAL A 73 1.14 -1.60 -1.68
N MET A 74 1.72 -1.75 -2.86
CA MET A 74 3.17 -1.89 -3.03
C MET A 74 3.73 -0.62 -3.67
N TYR A 75 4.48 0.17 -2.90
CA TYR A 75 5.11 1.40 -3.37
C TYR A 75 6.46 1.13 -4.01
N ASN A 76 6.59 1.47 -5.30
CA ASN A 76 7.87 1.37 -6.00
C ASN A 76 8.78 2.56 -5.61
N MET A 77 9.73 2.31 -4.74
CA MET A 77 10.63 3.35 -4.22
C MET A 77 11.67 3.83 -5.24
N GLU A 78 11.87 3.12 -6.32
CA GLU A 78 12.71 3.58 -7.43
C GLU A 78 11.96 4.51 -8.40
N HIS A 79 10.62 4.53 -8.34
CA HIS A 79 9.84 5.47 -9.14
C HIS A 79 10.08 6.91 -8.66
N PRO A 80 10.39 7.86 -9.55
CA PRO A 80 10.76 9.23 -9.16
C PRO A 80 9.70 9.93 -8.32
N PHE A 81 8.42 9.72 -8.60
CA PHE A 81 7.35 10.32 -7.81
C PHE A 81 7.30 9.75 -6.39
N MET A 82 7.37 8.43 -6.23
CA MET A 82 7.32 7.79 -4.90
C MET A 82 8.53 8.16 -4.04
N SER A 83 9.71 8.13 -4.63
CA SER A 83 10.93 8.56 -3.95
C SER A 83 10.82 10.01 -3.45
N LYS A 84 10.32 10.92 -4.29
CA LYS A 84 10.08 12.32 -3.92
C LYS A 84 9.05 12.45 -2.81
N PHE A 85 7.92 11.76 -2.91
CA PHE A 85 6.84 11.81 -1.93
C PHE A 85 7.34 11.39 -0.54
N PHE A 86 7.99 10.25 -0.43
CA PHE A 86 8.51 9.77 0.85
C PHE A 86 9.65 10.64 1.40
N ALA A 87 10.48 11.22 0.52
CA ALA A 87 11.50 12.18 0.94
C ALA A 87 10.88 13.46 1.54
N VAL A 88 9.79 13.94 0.99
CA VAL A 88 9.04 15.09 1.54
C VAL A 88 8.43 14.74 2.89
N LEU A 89 7.81 13.57 3.02
CA LEU A 89 7.28 13.11 4.31
C LEU A 89 8.36 13.04 5.38
N GLU A 90 9.54 12.50 5.02
CA GLU A 90 10.67 12.42 5.94
C GLU A 90 11.13 13.80 6.41
N LYS A 91 11.28 14.76 5.50
CA LYS A 91 11.64 16.14 5.85
C LYS A 91 10.60 16.81 6.76
N LEU A 92 9.32 16.61 6.46
CA LEU A 92 8.25 17.15 7.29
C LEU A 92 8.24 16.52 8.68
N GLY A 93 8.41 15.22 8.76
CA GLY A 93 8.52 14.51 10.04
C GLY A 93 9.68 15.03 10.89
N GLN A 94 10.85 15.25 10.30
CA GLN A 94 12.01 15.82 10.99
C GLN A 94 11.74 17.26 11.47
N LYS A 95 11.07 18.07 10.68
CA LYS A 95 10.65 19.43 11.11
C LYS A 95 9.68 19.40 12.29
N LEU A 96 8.91 18.34 12.44
CA LEU A 96 7.99 18.12 13.55
C LEU A 96 8.63 17.36 14.72
N GLY A 97 9.94 17.15 14.69
CA GLY A 97 10.71 16.60 15.81
C GLY A 97 11.07 15.13 15.68
N ALA A 98 10.77 14.48 14.56
CA ALA A 98 11.18 13.10 14.34
C ALA A 98 12.68 12.97 14.16
N GLU A 99 13.24 11.88 14.65
CA GLU A 99 14.61 11.48 14.31
C GLU A 99 14.70 11.06 12.83
N PRO A 100 15.89 11.16 12.19
CA PRO A 100 16.09 10.67 10.83
C PRO A 100 15.65 9.22 10.66
N GLY A 101 14.85 8.95 9.62
CA GLY A 101 14.29 7.62 9.35
C GLY A 101 13.05 7.26 10.17
N LYS A 102 12.57 8.16 11.05
CA LYS A 102 11.42 7.91 11.95
C LYS A 102 10.27 8.91 11.77
N ALA A 103 10.07 9.41 10.56
CA ALA A 103 9.01 10.38 10.30
C ALA A 103 7.61 9.87 10.68
N MET A 104 7.35 8.57 10.54
CA MET A 104 6.07 7.96 10.87
C MET A 104 5.82 7.83 12.38
N ALA A 105 6.81 8.10 13.23
CA ALA A 105 6.59 8.25 14.66
C ALA A 105 5.84 9.56 15.03
N VAL A 106 5.74 10.49 14.11
CA VAL A 106 4.95 11.73 14.25
C VAL A 106 3.51 11.43 13.83
N PRO A 107 2.50 11.60 14.72
CA PRO A 107 1.12 11.21 14.43
C PRO A 107 0.54 11.85 13.17
N GLU A 108 0.87 13.10 12.87
CA GLU A 108 0.41 13.80 11.68
C GLU A 108 0.97 13.18 10.39
N MET A 109 2.21 12.71 10.41
CA MET A 109 2.84 12.06 9.27
C MET A 109 2.28 10.65 9.06
N GLU A 110 2.05 9.91 10.14
CA GLU A 110 1.37 8.63 10.10
C GLU A 110 -0.03 8.76 9.51
N MET A 111 -0.78 9.77 9.89
CA MET A 111 -2.12 10.04 9.36
C MET A 111 -2.09 10.36 7.86
N VAL A 112 -1.16 11.17 7.39
CA VAL A 112 -0.99 11.49 5.97
C VAL A 112 -0.68 10.22 5.17
N ARG A 113 0.22 9.39 5.68
CA ARG A 113 0.54 8.11 5.07
C ARG A 113 -0.66 7.17 5.02
N GLU A 114 -1.39 7.05 6.13
CA GLU A 114 -2.58 6.21 6.22
C GLU A 114 -3.68 6.63 5.23
N LEU A 115 -3.91 7.93 5.09
CA LEU A 115 -4.88 8.44 4.10
C LEU A 115 -4.47 8.12 2.67
N LEU A 116 -3.19 8.17 2.34
CA LEU A 116 -2.69 7.74 1.03
C LEU A 116 -2.89 6.23 0.83
N ASP A 117 -2.55 5.44 1.83
CA ASP A 117 -2.73 3.99 1.80
C ASP A 117 -4.19 3.61 1.59
N ILE A 118 -5.11 4.26 2.30
CA ILE A 118 -6.57 4.07 2.15
C ILE A 118 -7.03 4.43 0.74
N LEU A 119 -6.58 5.56 0.21
CA LEU A 119 -6.96 6.01 -1.14
C LEU A 119 -6.51 5.00 -2.20
N LEU A 120 -5.29 4.51 -2.10
CA LEU A 120 -4.74 3.54 -3.04
C LEU A 120 -5.34 2.14 -2.84
N ALA A 121 -5.55 1.71 -1.60
CA ALA A 121 -6.22 0.45 -1.31
C ALA A 121 -7.66 0.45 -1.85
N ALA A 122 -8.38 1.55 -1.73
CA ALA A 122 -9.73 1.70 -2.31
C ALA A 122 -9.70 1.55 -3.84
N TYR A 123 -8.68 2.09 -4.52
CA TYR A 123 -8.46 1.86 -5.94
C TYR A 123 -8.18 0.37 -6.23
N GLY A 124 -7.32 -0.27 -5.44
CA GLY A 124 -7.04 -1.70 -5.55
C GLY A 124 -8.29 -2.56 -5.40
N PHE A 125 -9.12 -2.29 -4.39
CA PHE A 125 -10.42 -2.97 -4.24
C PHE A 125 -11.35 -2.74 -5.43
N THR A 126 -11.34 -1.55 -6.00
CA THR A 126 -12.14 -1.24 -7.19
C THR A 126 -11.68 -2.08 -8.40
N LYS A 127 -10.38 -2.28 -8.56
CA LYS A 127 -9.82 -3.15 -9.61
C LYS A 127 -10.37 -4.58 -9.53
N THR A 128 -10.53 -5.14 -8.34
CA THR A 128 -11.03 -6.52 -8.16
C THR A 128 -12.43 -6.72 -8.72
N LYS A 129 -13.26 -5.68 -8.71
CA LYS A 129 -14.62 -5.73 -9.25
C LYS A 129 -14.68 -5.94 -10.75
N PHE A 130 -13.59 -5.68 -11.46
CA PHE A 130 -13.47 -5.89 -12.91
C PHE A 130 -12.80 -7.22 -13.28
N ALA A 131 -12.20 -7.92 -12.31
CA ALA A 131 -11.51 -9.17 -12.55
C ALA A 131 -12.44 -10.31 -13.02
N ASP A 132 -13.70 -10.28 -12.61
CA ASP A 132 -14.71 -11.29 -12.95
C ASP A 132 -15.43 -11.03 -14.27
N ILE A 133 -15.09 -9.96 -14.98
CA ILE A 133 -15.72 -9.60 -16.26
C ILE A 133 -15.04 -10.34 -17.40
N GLN A 134 -15.81 -10.76 -18.40
CA GLN A 134 -15.26 -11.31 -19.65
C GLN A 134 -14.23 -10.35 -20.24
N LYS A 135 -13.04 -10.86 -20.59
CA LYS A 135 -11.87 -10.08 -21.04
C LYS A 135 -11.09 -9.39 -19.88
N ALA A 136 -11.09 -10.00 -18.71
CA ALA A 136 -10.35 -9.51 -17.53
C ALA A 136 -8.89 -9.17 -17.84
N GLU A 137 -8.18 -9.94 -18.66
CA GLU A 137 -6.79 -9.69 -19.05
C GLU A 137 -6.62 -8.35 -19.79
N ILE A 138 -7.54 -8.00 -20.70
CA ILE A 138 -7.50 -6.73 -21.44
C ILE A 138 -7.76 -5.56 -20.47
N ILE A 139 -8.71 -5.72 -19.57
CA ILE A 139 -9.04 -4.70 -18.55
C ILE A 139 -7.86 -4.51 -17.62
N GLU A 140 -7.27 -5.58 -17.13
CA GLU A 140 -6.11 -5.52 -16.25
C GLU A 140 -4.91 -4.84 -16.93
N THR A 141 -4.60 -5.20 -18.17
CA THR A 141 -3.55 -4.57 -18.97
C THR A 141 -3.81 -3.06 -19.13
N THR A 142 -5.06 -2.68 -19.44
CA THR A 142 -5.47 -1.28 -19.58
C THR A 142 -5.33 -0.52 -18.27
N LEU A 143 -5.75 -1.10 -17.14
CA LEU A 143 -5.61 -0.50 -15.81
C LEU A 143 -4.14 -0.33 -15.41
N ASN A 144 -3.30 -1.30 -15.74
CA ASN A 144 -1.86 -1.21 -15.49
C ASN A 144 -1.20 -0.12 -16.34
N GLN A 145 -1.61 0.05 -17.59
CA GLN A 145 -1.16 1.17 -18.43
C GLN A 145 -1.62 2.52 -17.86
N ILE A 146 -2.85 2.63 -17.39
CA ILE A 146 -3.36 3.82 -16.72
C ILE A 146 -2.54 4.12 -15.47
N THR A 147 -2.26 3.14 -14.65
CA THR A 147 -1.46 3.31 -13.41
C THR A 147 -0.03 3.77 -13.75
N THR A 148 0.59 3.20 -14.77
CA THR A 148 1.92 3.59 -15.22
C THR A 148 1.94 5.04 -15.70
N ASN A 149 1.01 5.41 -16.58
CA ASN A 149 0.89 6.78 -17.10
C ASN A 149 0.49 7.78 -16.00
N TRP A 150 -0.30 7.37 -15.05
CA TRP A 150 -0.65 8.18 -13.87
C TRP A 150 0.60 8.56 -13.08
N GLY A 151 1.48 7.60 -12.80
CA GLY A 151 2.74 7.86 -12.12
C GLY A 151 3.65 8.84 -12.90
N ILE A 152 3.75 8.66 -14.22
CA ILE A 152 4.52 9.57 -15.09
C ILE A 152 3.94 11.00 -15.03
N SER A 153 2.64 11.13 -15.14
CA SER A 153 1.94 12.42 -15.08
C SER A 153 2.09 13.08 -13.72
N ALA A 154 1.98 12.31 -12.65
CA ALA A 154 2.16 12.80 -11.28
C ALA A 154 3.58 13.36 -11.08
N ASN A 155 4.60 12.64 -11.55
CA ASN A 155 5.98 13.11 -11.49
C ASN A 155 6.20 14.37 -12.31
N THR A 156 5.65 14.44 -13.52
CA THR A 156 5.75 15.63 -14.39
C THR A 156 5.11 16.84 -13.72
N LEU A 157 3.91 16.69 -13.15
CA LEU A 157 3.22 17.77 -12.45
C LEU A 157 3.95 18.20 -11.17
N ALA A 158 4.49 17.26 -10.41
CA ALA A 158 5.26 17.54 -9.22
C ALA A 158 6.52 18.37 -9.57
N ASN A 159 7.23 18.00 -10.63
CA ASN A 159 8.39 18.74 -11.09
C ASN A 159 8.03 20.20 -11.50
N LYS A 160 6.92 20.39 -12.19
CA LYS A 160 6.46 21.73 -12.59
C LYS A 160 6.02 22.61 -11.42
N ARG A 161 5.48 22.01 -10.35
CA ARG A 161 4.88 22.75 -9.23
C ARG A 161 5.79 22.92 -8.03
N LEU A 162 6.74 22.02 -7.84
CA LEU A 162 7.58 21.94 -6.63
C LEU A 162 9.05 22.29 -6.88
N GLU A 163 9.46 22.48 -8.14
CA GLU A 163 10.80 22.97 -8.49
C GLU A 163 10.78 24.49 -8.60
N ASP A 164 10.86 25.15 -7.44
CA ASP A 164 11.25 26.56 -7.34
C ASP A 164 12.47 26.70 -6.43
#